data_361188df45b14271ffb10c78e77bdbc0
#
_entry.id   361188df45b14271ffb10c78e77bdbc0
#
_cell.length_a   1.000
_cell.length_b   1.000
_cell.length_c   1.000
_cell.angle_alpha   90.00
_cell.angle_beta   90.00
_cell.angle_gamma   90.00
#
_symmetry.space_group_name_H-M   'P 1'
#
loop_
_entity.id
_entity.type
_entity.pdbx_description
1 polymer ?
#
loop_
_entity_poly.entity_id
_entity_poly.type
_entity_poly.pdbx_seq_one_letter_code
_entity_poly.pdbx_strand_id
1 'polypeptide(L)'
;MGSNPTGSVTNRCAAMDKKAEDLKNKHWMEILVDRLEEQKKPPFVITGGMTTSGPAHLGTVCEFLYPAVLKQSLESRGKKVEFKFVGDILDAFDCIPFELLKYTDELTPDLGKPLVHTRDPLECHKSFGEHYLEQAKKIMERMSLEIEVIEADKMYESGSMDKYAAFFLQNEGSVKEVVAQTSMKKVEDLKDWSPIMPICQKCGKIATTRVIWHSSDEYEYVCDKDVKYTTGCGFKGRSRIIDHAYKLQWRLHWPSWQALFNSSIEGSGMDHMTKGGSATTAVEVHKKLLGRDPPILFKYGFVLINGKKYSKSKGIGMTATELSNLVPPEMLKYALIVPNIEQNKDIDPTGDKLILLYNDIERISKIETPDERADVKKKLAFDVAIKKLSWKSSFLDILLNYQIYRDWDKVSDLVGDRDGVIYLSHYIEAWLSKGFAPERYNFSVKQSKIVTNLDAVRLLASNLKEGMGEVDVHNMIYEVAGNAKVRPEELFKSLYNAIIGKDSGPKLGKLIAAIGIKKVKEMLEFSVN
;
A
#
# COMPACT_ATOMS: atom_id res chain seq x y z
N MET A 1 14.94 -31.52 55.89
CA MET A 1 14.25 -31.98 54.68
C MET A 1 14.10 -30.75 53.76
N GLY A 2 14.98 -30.62 52.78
CA GLY A 2 14.99 -29.48 51.88
C GLY A 2 14.09 -29.76 50.69
N SER A 3 13.11 -28.91 50.45
CA SER A 3 12.29 -28.91 49.25
C SER A 3 13.01 -28.19 48.12
N ASN A 4 13.24 -28.91 47.04
CA ASN A 4 14.00 -28.52 45.86
C ASN A 4 13.18 -27.54 45.00
N PRO A 5 13.67 -26.32 44.63
CA PRO A 5 12.93 -25.34 43.83
C PRO A 5 13.06 -25.49 42.29
N THR A 6 13.53 -26.65 41.80
CA THR A 6 13.83 -26.86 40.38
C THR A 6 12.61 -27.10 39.47
N GLY A 7 11.42 -27.39 40.02
CA GLY A 7 10.20 -27.63 39.23
C GLY A 7 9.53 -26.38 38.64
N SER A 8 9.81 -25.18 39.19
CA SER A 8 9.12 -23.95 38.74
C SER A 8 9.81 -23.24 37.55
N VAL A 9 11.12 -23.44 37.37
CA VAL A 9 11.89 -22.78 36.30
C VAL A 9 11.74 -23.54 34.98
N THR A 10 11.76 -24.87 35.01
CA THR A 10 11.56 -25.73 33.82
C THR A 10 10.15 -25.58 33.25
N ASN A 11 9.10 -25.47 34.08
CA ASN A 11 7.74 -25.24 33.63
C ASN A 11 7.54 -23.82 33.05
N ARG A 12 8.25 -22.82 33.55
CA ARG A 12 8.22 -21.44 32.97
C ARG A 12 8.94 -21.38 31.62
N CYS A 13 10.10 -22.03 31.48
CA CYS A 13 10.80 -22.09 30.18
C CYS A 13 9.98 -22.85 29.14
N ALA A 14 9.41 -24.00 29.46
CA ALA A 14 8.56 -24.75 28.55
C ALA A 14 7.26 -23.98 28.16
N ALA A 15 6.67 -23.24 29.09
CA ALA A 15 5.52 -22.37 28.79
C ALA A 15 5.91 -21.17 27.94
N MET A 16 7.10 -20.60 28.14
CA MET A 16 7.63 -19.52 27.31
C MET A 16 7.97 -19.99 25.89
N ASP A 17 8.58 -21.18 25.78
CA ASP A 17 8.89 -21.78 24.48
C ASP A 17 7.62 -22.12 23.69
N LYS A 18 6.61 -22.70 24.36
CA LYS A 18 5.30 -22.96 23.73
C LYS A 18 4.59 -21.69 23.31
N LYS A 19 4.60 -20.62 24.12
CA LYS A 19 4.03 -19.31 23.77
C LYS A 19 4.79 -18.67 22.61
N ALA A 20 6.12 -18.82 22.54
CA ALA A 20 6.94 -18.34 21.44
C ALA A 20 6.68 -19.11 20.13
N GLU A 21 6.41 -20.42 20.23
CA GLU A 21 6.07 -21.26 19.08
C GLU A 21 4.65 -20.96 18.56
N ASP A 22 3.68 -20.77 19.45
CA ASP A 22 2.32 -20.33 19.11
C ASP A 22 2.34 -18.96 18.40
N LEU A 23 3.14 -18.00 18.89
CA LEU A 23 3.28 -16.68 18.24
C LEU A 23 3.90 -16.78 16.84
N LYS A 24 4.85 -17.71 16.62
CA LYS A 24 5.43 -17.95 15.29
C LYS A 24 4.38 -18.48 14.30
N ASN A 25 3.35 -19.16 14.76
CA ASN A 25 2.31 -19.77 13.94
C ASN A 25 1.19 -18.78 13.58
N LYS A 26 0.95 -17.77 14.42
CA LYS A 26 -0.10 -16.76 14.21
C LYS A 26 0.30 -15.75 13.14
N HIS A 27 -0.69 -15.26 12.43
CA HIS A 27 -0.54 -14.09 11.57
C HIS A 27 -0.41 -12.83 12.44
N TRP A 28 0.26 -11.78 11.95
CA TRP A 28 0.43 -10.53 12.70
C TRP A 28 -0.88 -9.88 13.13
N MET A 29 -1.95 -10.03 12.33
CA MET A 29 -3.30 -9.55 12.68
C MET A 29 -3.80 -10.19 13.96
N GLU A 30 -3.69 -11.51 14.09
CA GLU A 30 -4.12 -12.26 15.26
C GLU A 30 -3.32 -11.85 16.50
N ILE A 31 -2.01 -11.65 16.33
CA ILE A 31 -1.11 -11.21 17.43
C ILE A 31 -1.53 -9.83 17.95
N LEU A 32 -1.84 -8.88 17.05
CA LEU A 32 -2.24 -7.53 17.46
C LEU A 32 -3.63 -7.53 18.08
N VAL A 33 -4.56 -8.31 17.57
CA VAL A 33 -5.90 -8.44 18.14
C VAL A 33 -5.83 -9.09 19.53
N ASP A 34 -5.09 -10.18 19.70
CA ASP A 34 -4.91 -10.82 21.01
C ASP A 34 -4.29 -9.85 22.01
N ARG A 35 -3.24 -9.11 21.61
CA ARG A 35 -2.62 -8.07 22.44
C ARG A 35 -3.60 -6.97 22.83
N LEU A 36 -4.47 -6.57 21.92
CA LEU A 36 -5.49 -5.55 22.19
C LEU A 36 -6.53 -6.03 23.21
N GLU A 37 -7.02 -7.28 23.04
CA GLU A 37 -7.97 -7.90 23.97
C GLU A 37 -7.37 -8.12 25.38
N GLU A 38 -6.07 -8.44 25.46
CA GLU A 38 -5.35 -8.59 26.74
C GLU A 38 -5.15 -7.26 27.48
N GLN A 39 -4.87 -6.15 26.77
CA GLN A 39 -4.42 -4.89 27.36
C GLN A 39 -5.48 -3.79 27.43
N LYS A 40 -6.55 -3.90 26.65
CA LYS A 40 -7.62 -2.88 26.58
C LYS A 40 -8.99 -3.53 26.77
N LYS A 41 -9.98 -2.71 27.06
CA LYS A 41 -11.38 -3.14 27.23
C LYS A 41 -12.25 -2.57 26.11
N PRO A 42 -13.28 -3.32 25.64
CA PRO A 42 -14.23 -2.78 24.67
C PRO A 42 -15.09 -1.65 25.28
N PRO A 43 -15.68 -0.75 24.50
CA PRO A 43 -15.56 -0.71 23.03
C PRO A 43 -14.14 -0.33 22.60
N PHE A 44 -13.64 -0.98 21.54
CA PHE A 44 -12.33 -0.65 21.00
C PHE A 44 -12.44 0.48 19.99
N VAL A 45 -11.48 1.41 20.03
CA VAL A 45 -11.34 2.46 19.02
C VAL A 45 -9.97 2.32 18.38
N ILE A 46 -9.96 2.05 17.10
CA ILE A 46 -8.77 2.08 16.26
C ILE A 46 -8.67 3.48 15.68
N THR A 47 -7.49 4.09 15.73
CA THR A 47 -7.24 5.38 15.08
C THR A 47 -6.15 5.24 14.03
N GLY A 48 -6.09 6.20 13.13
CA GLY A 48 -5.07 6.36 12.11
C GLY A 48 -5.20 7.73 11.48
N GLY A 49 -4.26 8.12 10.65
CA GLY A 49 -4.35 9.38 9.94
C GLY A 49 -3.26 9.55 8.90
N MET A 50 -3.49 10.50 8.01
CA MET A 50 -2.54 10.86 6.96
C MET A 50 -2.59 12.34 6.64
N THR A 51 -1.45 12.92 6.24
CA THR A 51 -1.40 14.25 5.62
C THR A 51 -1.58 14.12 4.11
N THR A 52 -2.48 14.92 3.53
CA THR A 52 -2.81 14.91 2.10
C THR A 52 -1.92 15.83 1.27
N SER A 53 -0.61 15.75 1.47
CA SER A 53 0.37 16.64 0.85
C SER A 53 0.76 16.26 -0.59
N GLY A 54 0.02 15.34 -1.23
CA GLY A 54 0.23 14.84 -2.59
C GLY A 54 -0.48 13.51 -2.81
N PRO A 55 -0.30 12.88 -3.99
CA PRO A 55 -0.95 11.62 -4.32
C PRO A 55 -0.67 10.52 -3.30
N ALA A 56 -1.72 9.77 -2.96
CA ALA A 56 -1.55 8.60 -2.11
C ALA A 56 -0.70 7.54 -2.81
N HIS A 57 0.23 6.97 -2.08
CA HIS A 57 1.06 5.83 -2.51
C HIS A 57 0.80 4.62 -1.61
N LEU A 58 1.37 3.46 -1.91
CA LEU A 58 1.09 2.26 -1.11
C LEU A 58 1.52 2.38 0.37
N GLY A 59 2.52 3.20 0.68
CA GLY A 59 2.84 3.53 2.07
C GLY A 59 1.68 4.25 2.78
N THR A 60 1.03 5.20 2.09
CA THR A 60 -0.17 5.88 2.59
C THR A 60 -1.36 4.90 2.71
N VAL A 61 -1.49 3.95 1.76
CA VAL A 61 -2.52 2.90 1.85
C VAL A 61 -2.39 2.09 3.14
N CYS A 62 -1.18 1.84 3.61
CA CYS A 62 -0.94 1.11 4.85
C CYS A 62 -1.52 1.81 6.09
N GLU A 63 -1.60 3.17 6.09
CA GLU A 63 -2.14 3.96 7.20
C GLU A 63 -3.63 3.66 7.46
N PHE A 64 -4.38 3.30 6.44
CA PHE A 64 -5.80 2.97 6.57
C PHE A 64 -6.10 1.48 6.37
N LEU A 65 -5.31 0.75 5.59
CA LEU A 65 -5.51 -0.67 5.34
C LEU A 65 -5.31 -1.53 6.58
N TYR A 66 -4.18 -1.37 7.29
CA TYR A 66 -3.90 -2.18 8.47
C TYR A 66 -4.88 -1.96 9.61
N PRO A 67 -5.27 -0.71 9.96
CA PRO A 67 -6.36 -0.47 10.89
C PRO A 67 -7.70 -1.09 10.46
N ALA A 68 -8.08 -0.97 9.18
CA ALA A 68 -9.32 -1.55 8.66
C ALA A 68 -9.33 -3.09 8.76
N VAL A 69 -8.20 -3.73 8.51
CA VAL A 69 -8.01 -5.17 8.65
C VAL A 69 -8.12 -5.60 10.11
N LEU A 70 -7.54 -4.84 11.06
CA LEU A 70 -7.71 -5.09 12.49
C LEU A 70 -9.16 -4.93 12.94
N LYS A 71 -9.87 -3.90 12.44
CA LYS A 71 -11.31 -3.71 12.68
C LYS A 71 -12.07 -4.96 12.25
N GLN A 72 -11.88 -5.41 11.01
CA GLN A 72 -12.55 -6.60 10.47
C GLN A 72 -12.25 -7.86 11.30
N SER A 73 -10.99 -8.03 11.74
CA SER A 73 -10.59 -9.16 12.58
C SER A 73 -11.22 -9.13 13.97
N LEU A 74 -11.40 -7.96 14.57
CA LEU A 74 -12.12 -7.80 15.84
C LEU A 74 -13.62 -8.05 15.68
N GLU A 75 -14.23 -7.54 14.62
CA GLU A 75 -15.64 -7.74 14.30
C GLU A 75 -15.97 -9.23 14.07
N SER A 76 -15.07 -9.97 13.41
CA SER A 76 -15.22 -11.42 13.23
C SER A 76 -15.17 -12.20 14.54
N ARG A 77 -14.58 -11.64 15.59
CA ARG A 77 -14.60 -12.15 16.97
C ARG A 77 -15.78 -11.63 17.80
N GLY A 78 -16.76 -10.95 17.17
CA GLY A 78 -17.94 -10.40 17.84
C GLY A 78 -17.66 -9.18 18.73
N LYS A 79 -16.54 -8.47 18.51
CA LYS A 79 -16.18 -7.30 19.31
C LYS A 79 -16.77 -6.02 18.72
N LYS A 80 -17.23 -5.12 19.60
CA LYS A 80 -17.62 -3.77 19.19
C LYS A 80 -16.35 -2.93 18.99
N VAL A 81 -16.18 -2.40 17.79
CA VAL A 81 -15.01 -1.62 17.39
C VAL A 81 -15.39 -0.47 16.46
N GLU A 82 -14.76 0.67 16.63
CA GLU A 82 -14.85 1.82 15.73
C GLU A 82 -13.48 2.06 15.11
N PHE A 83 -13.45 2.54 13.86
CA PHE A 83 -12.24 3.02 13.23
C PHE A 83 -12.43 4.47 12.81
N LYS A 84 -11.62 5.37 13.36
CA LYS A 84 -11.62 6.79 13.08
C LYS A 84 -10.31 7.19 12.43
N PHE A 85 -10.39 7.70 11.21
CA PHE A 85 -9.24 8.05 10.39
C PHE A 85 -9.17 9.56 10.17
N VAL A 86 -8.05 10.18 10.55
CA VAL A 86 -7.85 11.63 10.44
C VAL A 86 -7.21 11.97 9.09
N GLY A 87 -7.94 12.71 8.26
CA GLY A 87 -7.40 13.38 7.08
C GLY A 87 -6.80 14.73 7.46
N ASP A 88 -5.47 14.81 7.63
CA ASP A 88 -4.82 16.04 8.07
C ASP A 88 -4.59 17.01 6.91
N ILE A 89 -5.67 17.69 6.51
CA ILE A 89 -5.66 18.75 5.50
C ILE A 89 -5.28 20.12 6.08
N LEU A 90 -5.07 20.21 7.40
CA LEU A 90 -4.65 21.45 8.08
C LEU A 90 -3.12 21.55 8.21
N ASP A 91 -2.37 20.55 7.77
CA ASP A 91 -0.92 20.59 7.77
C ASP A 91 -0.37 21.58 6.73
N ALA A 92 0.87 22.02 6.90
CA ALA A 92 1.47 23.02 6.01
C ALA A 92 1.78 22.45 4.62
N PHE A 93 1.46 23.18 3.56
CA PHE A 93 1.91 22.90 2.19
C PHE A 93 3.41 23.15 2.07
N ASP A 94 4.21 22.10 2.12
CA ASP A 94 5.67 22.15 2.25
C ASP A 94 6.44 21.89 0.95
N CYS A 95 5.74 21.39 -0.09
CA CYS A 95 6.39 20.97 -1.32
C CYS A 95 5.34 20.80 -2.45
N ILE A 96 5.67 21.26 -3.65
CA ILE A 96 4.87 21.02 -4.85
C ILE A 96 5.18 19.60 -5.35
N PRO A 97 4.18 18.71 -5.48
CA PRO A 97 4.37 17.37 -6.02
C PRO A 97 4.88 17.40 -7.47
N PHE A 98 5.62 16.36 -7.86
CA PHE A 98 6.24 16.27 -9.18
C PHE A 98 5.23 16.45 -10.34
N GLU A 99 4.06 15.83 -10.23
CA GLU A 99 3.00 15.89 -11.25
C GLU A 99 2.35 17.29 -11.39
N LEU A 100 2.58 18.17 -10.41
CA LEU A 100 2.07 19.55 -10.39
C LEU A 100 3.16 20.60 -10.68
N LEU A 101 4.36 20.22 -11.05
CA LEU A 101 5.46 21.17 -11.32
C LEU A 101 5.12 22.17 -12.44
N LYS A 102 4.24 21.83 -13.35
CA LYS A 102 3.75 22.77 -14.39
C LYS A 102 2.93 23.93 -13.81
N TYR A 103 2.45 23.82 -12.56
CA TYR A 103 1.70 24.87 -11.83
C TYR A 103 2.58 25.56 -10.76
N THR A 104 3.90 25.47 -10.87
CA THR A 104 4.84 26.02 -9.86
C THR A 104 4.58 27.49 -9.58
N ASP A 105 4.39 28.31 -10.60
CA ASP A 105 4.16 29.76 -10.44
C ASP A 105 2.87 30.06 -9.67
N GLU A 106 1.83 29.25 -9.87
CA GLU A 106 0.54 29.40 -9.20
C GLU A 106 0.58 28.90 -7.74
N LEU A 107 1.34 27.84 -7.47
CA LEU A 107 1.39 27.19 -6.17
C LEU A 107 2.46 27.76 -5.23
N THR A 108 3.51 28.39 -5.76
CA THR A 108 4.58 28.99 -4.95
C THR A 108 4.10 29.99 -3.91
N PRO A 109 3.11 30.89 -4.19
CA PRO A 109 2.57 31.81 -3.19
C PRO A 109 1.85 31.10 -2.03
N ASP A 110 1.40 29.88 -2.24
CA ASP A 110 0.66 29.10 -1.23
C ASP A 110 1.57 28.25 -0.35
N LEU A 111 2.86 28.12 -0.67
CA LEU A 111 3.81 27.40 0.18
C LEU A 111 3.82 27.96 1.60
N GLY A 112 3.64 27.07 2.57
CA GLY A 112 3.53 27.39 3.99
C GLY A 112 2.11 27.65 4.50
N LYS A 113 1.09 27.73 3.65
CA LYS A 113 -0.32 27.73 4.05
C LYS A 113 -0.79 26.34 4.45
N PRO A 114 -1.86 26.21 5.22
CA PRO A 114 -2.55 24.92 5.39
C PRO A 114 -2.98 24.35 4.04
N LEU A 115 -2.95 23.03 3.88
CA LEU A 115 -3.37 22.35 2.64
C LEU A 115 -4.82 22.65 2.26
N VAL A 116 -5.71 22.81 3.26
CA VAL A 116 -7.12 23.21 3.07
C VAL A 116 -7.26 24.65 2.57
N HIS A 117 -6.26 25.50 2.77
CA HIS A 117 -6.21 26.89 2.28
C HIS A 117 -5.32 27.08 1.03
N THR A 118 -4.72 25.99 0.56
CA THR A 118 -3.92 25.96 -0.68
C THR A 118 -4.86 25.69 -1.85
N ARG A 119 -4.72 26.47 -2.94
CA ARG A 119 -5.57 26.29 -4.13
C ARG A 119 -5.38 24.91 -4.76
N ASP A 120 -6.42 24.34 -5.31
CA ASP A 120 -6.34 23.20 -6.21
C ASP A 120 -6.03 23.72 -7.63
N PRO A 121 -4.82 23.45 -8.18
CA PRO A 121 -4.47 23.96 -9.51
C PRO A 121 -5.21 23.25 -10.65
N LEU A 122 -5.93 22.17 -10.34
CA LEU A 122 -6.77 21.43 -11.27
C LEU A 122 -8.24 21.91 -11.26
N GLU A 123 -8.59 22.80 -10.33
CA GLU A 123 -9.91 23.42 -10.18
C GLU A 123 -11.08 22.42 -10.03
N CYS A 124 -10.80 21.20 -9.58
CA CYS A 124 -11.82 20.16 -9.42
C CYS A 124 -12.32 20.00 -7.98
N HIS A 125 -11.60 20.60 -7.00
CA HIS A 125 -11.96 20.64 -5.57
C HIS A 125 -11.73 22.05 -5.03
N LYS A 126 -12.26 22.33 -3.83
CA LYS A 126 -12.11 23.65 -3.19
C LYS A 126 -10.67 23.96 -2.79
N SER A 127 -9.91 22.92 -2.50
CA SER A 127 -8.52 23.06 -2.07
C SER A 127 -7.65 21.87 -2.49
N PHE A 128 -6.35 22.10 -2.47
CA PHE A 128 -5.33 21.07 -2.65
C PHE A 128 -5.49 19.91 -1.64
N GLY A 129 -5.75 20.24 -0.36
CA GLY A 129 -5.97 19.24 0.69
C GLY A 129 -7.17 18.34 0.40
N GLU A 130 -8.31 18.94 0.00
CA GLU A 130 -9.51 18.20 -0.38
C GLU A 130 -9.28 17.33 -1.62
N HIS A 131 -8.56 17.84 -2.64
CA HIS A 131 -8.25 17.07 -3.85
C HIS A 131 -7.59 15.73 -3.53
N TYR A 132 -6.52 15.74 -2.75
CA TYR A 132 -5.80 14.50 -2.42
C TYR A 132 -6.50 13.67 -1.35
N LEU A 133 -7.32 14.28 -0.49
CA LEU A 133 -8.17 13.52 0.44
C LEU A 133 -9.24 12.72 -0.32
N GLU A 134 -9.89 13.32 -1.31
CA GLU A 134 -10.86 12.63 -2.15
C GLU A 134 -10.22 11.53 -3.01
N GLN A 135 -8.99 11.73 -3.49
CA GLN A 135 -8.23 10.64 -4.13
C GLN A 135 -8.00 9.46 -3.17
N ALA A 136 -7.64 9.72 -1.92
CA ALA A 136 -7.45 8.67 -0.91
C ALA A 136 -8.77 7.95 -0.59
N LYS A 137 -9.89 8.70 -0.44
CA LYS A 137 -11.24 8.13 -0.24
C LYS A 137 -11.62 7.19 -1.39
N LYS A 138 -11.37 7.59 -2.65
CA LYS A 138 -11.59 6.73 -3.83
C LYS A 138 -10.76 5.44 -3.80
N ILE A 139 -9.53 5.48 -3.27
CA ILE A 139 -8.73 4.27 -3.10
C ILE A 139 -9.32 3.38 -2.00
N MET A 140 -9.78 3.96 -0.89
CA MET A 140 -10.48 3.22 0.16
C MET A 140 -11.72 2.50 -0.40
N GLU A 141 -12.54 3.20 -1.19
CA GLU A 141 -13.73 2.65 -1.86
C GLU A 141 -13.36 1.51 -2.82
N ARG A 142 -12.35 1.70 -3.68
CA ARG A 142 -11.86 0.66 -4.61
C ARG A 142 -11.36 -0.58 -3.88
N MET A 143 -10.81 -0.41 -2.68
CA MET A 143 -10.39 -1.51 -1.81
C MET A 143 -11.53 -2.07 -0.95
N SER A 144 -12.76 -1.56 -1.11
CA SER A 144 -13.92 -1.95 -0.30
C SER A 144 -13.66 -1.80 1.20
N LEU A 145 -13.07 -0.66 1.59
CA LEU A 145 -12.80 -0.30 2.97
C LEU A 145 -13.81 0.76 3.44
N GLU A 146 -14.64 0.41 4.40
CA GLU A 146 -15.58 1.34 5.05
C GLU A 146 -14.87 2.07 6.19
N ILE A 147 -14.49 3.34 5.95
CA ILE A 147 -13.70 4.15 6.88
C ILE A 147 -14.37 5.50 7.09
N GLU A 148 -14.63 5.84 8.35
CA GLU A 148 -15.04 7.19 8.73
C GLU A 148 -13.82 8.12 8.68
N VAL A 149 -13.78 9.01 7.68
CA VAL A 149 -12.71 10.00 7.53
C VAL A 149 -13.12 11.29 8.22
N ILE A 150 -12.32 11.73 9.18
CA ILE A 150 -12.49 12.95 9.95
C ILE A 150 -11.47 13.98 9.46
N GLU A 151 -11.93 15.10 8.96
CA GLU A 151 -11.07 16.17 8.47
C GLU A 151 -10.51 16.98 9.65
N ALA A 152 -9.18 17.16 9.67
CA ALA A 152 -8.52 17.81 10.80
C ALA A 152 -8.96 19.27 11.00
N ASP A 153 -9.19 20.03 9.93
CA ASP A 153 -9.71 21.40 10.01
C ASP A 153 -11.05 21.46 10.76
N LYS A 154 -11.95 20.50 10.52
CA LYS A 154 -13.24 20.39 11.23
C LYS A 154 -13.09 20.08 12.71
N MET A 155 -12.03 19.36 13.11
CA MET A 155 -11.71 19.13 14.52
C MET A 155 -11.35 20.43 15.23
N TYR A 156 -10.66 21.36 14.53
CA TYR A 156 -10.35 22.69 15.08
C TYR A 156 -11.57 23.61 15.02
N GLU A 157 -12.23 23.75 13.88
CA GLU A 157 -13.43 24.56 13.70
C GLU A 157 -14.54 24.24 14.73
N SER A 158 -14.68 22.98 15.12
CA SER A 158 -15.64 22.55 16.15
C SER A 158 -15.20 22.85 17.59
N GLY A 159 -13.98 23.37 17.80
CA GLY A 159 -13.41 23.57 19.12
C GLY A 159 -12.96 22.29 19.84
N SER A 160 -13.04 21.13 19.17
CA SER A 160 -12.67 19.84 19.80
C SER A 160 -11.20 19.80 20.28
N MET A 161 -10.34 20.60 19.64
CA MET A 161 -8.92 20.69 19.96
C MET A 161 -8.56 21.79 20.95
N ASP A 162 -9.48 22.72 21.27
CA ASP A 162 -9.22 23.92 22.08
C ASP A 162 -8.71 23.58 23.48
N LYS A 163 -9.32 22.61 24.13
CA LYS A 163 -8.90 22.18 25.49
C LYS A 163 -7.46 21.68 25.52
N TYR A 164 -6.99 21.03 24.44
CA TYR A 164 -5.61 20.56 24.34
C TYR A 164 -4.66 21.72 24.05
N ALA A 165 -5.03 22.66 23.20
CA ALA A 165 -4.23 23.85 22.92
C ALA A 165 -4.05 24.71 24.17
N ALA A 166 -5.15 25.03 24.86
CA ALA A 166 -5.12 25.78 26.11
C ALA A 166 -4.27 25.09 27.19
N PHE A 167 -4.47 23.77 27.36
CA PHE A 167 -3.69 22.97 28.30
C PHE A 167 -2.19 22.98 28.00
N PHE A 168 -1.79 22.79 26.75
CA PHE A 168 -0.39 22.76 26.38
C PHE A 168 0.27 24.13 26.44
N LEU A 169 -0.44 25.21 26.16
CA LEU A 169 0.07 26.57 26.37
C LEU A 169 0.29 26.86 27.85
N GLN A 170 -0.69 26.56 28.71
CA GLN A 170 -0.56 26.75 30.17
C GLN A 170 0.60 25.94 30.77
N ASN A 171 0.95 24.80 30.16
CA ASN A 171 2.00 23.90 30.62
C ASN A 171 3.22 23.88 29.67
N GLU A 172 3.47 24.98 28.94
CA GLU A 172 4.47 25.03 27.87
C GLU A 172 5.86 24.55 28.32
N GLY A 173 6.30 24.86 29.53
CA GLY A 173 7.57 24.41 30.10
C GLY A 173 7.67 22.88 30.12
N SER A 174 6.71 22.20 30.74
CA SER A 174 6.66 20.74 30.81
C SER A 174 6.48 20.09 29.43
N VAL A 175 5.74 20.76 28.54
CA VAL A 175 5.58 20.29 27.14
C VAL A 175 6.92 20.34 26.40
N LYS A 176 7.68 21.44 26.52
CA LYS A 176 9.02 21.58 25.92
C LYS A 176 10.00 20.53 26.45
N GLU A 177 9.97 20.23 27.75
CA GLU A 177 10.79 19.17 28.35
C GLU A 177 10.47 17.80 27.73
N VAL A 178 9.19 17.44 27.64
CA VAL A 178 8.75 16.17 27.03
C VAL A 178 9.16 16.11 25.56
N VAL A 179 8.92 17.16 24.79
CA VAL A 179 9.27 17.22 23.37
C VAL A 179 10.79 17.16 23.17
N ALA A 180 11.58 17.90 23.94
CA ALA A 180 13.03 17.89 23.87
C ALA A 180 13.60 16.49 24.15
N GLN A 181 13.20 15.90 25.28
CA GLN A 181 13.66 14.57 25.70
C GLN A 181 13.34 13.51 24.64
N THR A 182 12.15 13.53 24.08
CA THR A 182 11.67 12.49 23.14
C THR A 182 12.14 12.72 21.70
N SER A 183 12.49 13.96 21.31
CA SER A 183 13.01 14.29 19.97
C SER A 183 14.54 14.38 19.91
N MET A 184 15.23 14.02 21.00
CA MET A 184 16.70 14.09 21.10
C MET A 184 17.26 15.53 20.91
N LYS A 185 16.50 16.53 21.33
CA LYS A 185 16.88 17.95 21.34
C LYS A 185 17.13 18.42 22.77
N LYS A 186 17.81 19.54 22.91
CA LYS A 186 17.87 20.25 24.18
C LYS A 186 16.68 21.21 24.31
N VAL A 187 16.30 21.55 25.53
CA VAL A 187 15.19 22.52 25.76
C VAL A 187 15.53 23.88 25.16
N GLU A 188 16.81 24.28 25.20
CA GLU A 188 17.31 25.52 24.62
C GLU A 188 17.10 25.61 23.09
N ASP A 189 17.10 24.46 22.40
CA ASP A 189 16.82 24.38 20.96
C ASP A 189 15.35 24.69 20.63
N LEU A 190 14.48 24.68 21.66
CA LEU A 190 13.05 24.93 21.56
C LEU A 190 12.65 26.35 22.03
N LYS A 191 13.58 27.31 22.15
CA LYS A 191 13.30 28.68 22.62
C LYS A 191 12.19 29.38 21.83
N ASP A 192 12.19 29.24 20.50
CA ASP A 192 11.19 29.83 19.59
C ASP A 192 10.08 28.85 19.16
N TRP A 193 10.02 27.70 19.83
CA TRP A 193 9.00 26.69 19.59
C TRP A 193 7.80 26.93 20.53
N SER A 194 6.59 26.74 20.03
CA SER A 194 5.34 26.77 20.80
C SER A 194 4.51 25.53 20.54
N PRO A 195 3.66 25.09 21.48
CA PRO A 195 2.70 24.01 21.29
C PRO A 195 1.77 24.18 20.09
N ILE A 196 1.47 25.42 19.72
CA ILE A 196 0.61 25.76 18.59
C ILE A 196 1.37 26.46 17.46
N MET A 197 0.84 26.34 16.26
CA MET A 197 1.23 27.07 15.06
C MET A 197 0.08 27.96 14.64
N PRO A 198 0.13 29.28 14.87
CA PRO A 198 -0.89 30.22 14.42
C PRO A 198 -0.98 30.28 12.88
N ILE A 199 -2.18 30.46 12.34
CA ILE A 199 -2.38 30.80 10.93
C ILE A 199 -2.27 32.32 10.79
N CYS A 200 -1.34 32.81 9.98
CA CYS A 200 -1.11 34.24 9.81
C CYS A 200 -2.32 34.93 9.19
N GLN A 201 -2.90 35.91 9.87
CA GLN A 201 -4.05 36.70 9.39
C GLN A 201 -3.76 37.50 8.11
N LYS A 202 -2.47 37.81 7.80
CA LYS A 202 -2.09 38.59 6.63
C LYS A 202 -1.81 37.70 5.41
N CYS A 203 -1.00 36.65 5.53
CA CYS A 203 -0.57 35.84 4.39
C CYS A 203 -1.11 34.40 4.38
N GLY A 204 -1.85 34.00 5.43
CA GLY A 204 -2.45 32.66 5.55
C GLY A 204 -1.45 31.55 5.87
N LYS A 205 -0.16 31.82 5.98
CA LYS A 205 0.86 30.79 6.26
C LYS A 205 0.82 30.34 7.72
N ILE A 206 1.00 29.05 7.93
CA ILE A 206 1.11 28.41 9.23
C ILE A 206 2.57 28.02 9.55
N ALA A 207 3.37 27.72 8.52
CA ALA A 207 4.72 27.23 8.70
C ALA A 207 5.71 28.29 9.20
N THR A 208 5.40 29.58 8.99
CA THR A 208 6.31 30.71 9.23
C THR A 208 5.97 31.54 10.47
N THR A 209 4.96 31.11 11.23
CA THR A 209 4.54 31.80 12.45
C THR A 209 5.22 31.24 13.69
N ARG A 210 5.40 32.07 14.70
CA ARG A 210 5.78 31.67 16.07
C ARG A 210 5.03 32.52 17.09
N VAL A 211 4.64 31.88 18.18
CA VAL A 211 4.03 32.58 19.34
C VAL A 211 5.10 33.36 20.07
N ILE A 212 4.80 34.59 20.44
CA ILE A 212 5.70 35.48 21.19
C ILE A 212 5.17 35.80 22.60
N TRP A 213 3.88 35.59 22.81
CA TRP A 213 3.22 35.71 24.09
C TRP A 213 1.91 34.90 24.10
N HIS A 214 1.50 34.37 25.21
CA HIS A 214 0.20 33.71 25.39
C HIS A 214 -0.32 33.80 26.84
N SER A 215 -1.64 33.66 26.95
CA SER A 215 -2.37 33.38 28.19
C SER A 215 -3.03 31.98 28.06
N SER A 216 -4.06 31.73 28.89
CA SER A 216 -4.85 30.49 28.81
C SER A 216 -5.70 30.37 27.57
N ASP A 217 -6.10 31.48 26.96
CA ASP A 217 -7.14 31.59 25.95
C ASP A 217 -6.75 32.48 24.74
N GLU A 218 -5.67 33.25 24.86
CA GLU A 218 -5.16 34.15 23.81
C GLU A 218 -3.68 33.94 23.54
N TYR A 219 -3.26 34.30 22.34
CA TYR A 219 -1.85 34.30 21.96
C TYR A 219 -1.52 35.43 20.98
N GLU A 220 -0.31 35.96 21.12
CA GLU A 220 0.30 36.86 20.15
C GLU A 220 1.37 36.12 19.36
N TYR A 221 1.47 36.41 18.09
CA TYR A 221 2.41 35.73 17.18
C TYR A 221 3.05 36.72 16.21
N VAL A 222 4.18 36.30 15.68
CA VAL A 222 4.84 36.96 14.54
C VAL A 222 5.07 35.95 13.42
N CYS A 223 4.88 36.40 12.18
CA CYS A 223 5.08 35.62 10.98
C CYS A 223 6.45 35.99 10.37
N ASP A 224 7.54 35.52 10.98
CA ASP A 224 8.90 35.93 10.66
C ASP A 224 9.88 34.76 10.48
N LYS A 225 9.43 33.50 10.60
CA LYS A 225 10.29 32.36 10.37
C LYS A 225 10.66 32.25 8.89
N ASP A 226 11.93 31.93 8.66
CA ASP A 226 12.44 31.51 7.37
C ASP A 226 12.57 29.98 7.37
N VAL A 227 11.77 29.31 6.55
CA VAL A 227 11.79 27.86 6.39
C VAL A 227 12.24 27.50 4.98
N LYS A 228 12.76 26.30 4.78
CA LYS A 228 13.40 25.86 3.53
C LYS A 228 12.63 26.20 2.25
N TYR A 229 11.32 26.30 2.30
CA TYR A 229 10.45 26.42 1.11
C TYR A 229 9.63 27.72 1.07
N THR A 230 9.67 28.53 2.14
CA THR A 230 8.95 29.83 2.17
C THR A 230 9.41 30.69 3.34
N THR A 231 9.14 32.01 3.27
CA THR A 231 9.48 32.98 4.31
C THR A 231 8.23 33.64 4.88
N GLY A 232 8.35 34.16 6.09
CA GLY A 232 7.29 34.93 6.76
C GLY A 232 7.09 36.32 6.14
N CYS A 233 5.91 36.92 6.40
CA CYS A 233 5.54 38.24 5.87
C CYS A 233 5.81 39.39 6.85
N GLY A 234 6.42 39.13 8.01
CA GLY A 234 6.71 40.11 9.06
C GLY A 234 5.49 40.57 9.91
N PHE A 235 4.29 40.05 9.64
CA PHE A 235 3.06 40.47 10.33
C PHE A 235 3.08 40.01 11.79
N LYS A 236 2.64 40.90 12.71
CA LYS A 236 2.35 40.57 14.10
C LYS A 236 0.83 40.56 14.29
N GLY A 237 0.34 39.49 14.87
CA GLY A 237 -1.10 39.31 15.13
C GLY A 237 -1.40 38.84 16.54
N ARG A 238 -2.66 38.96 16.91
CA ARG A 238 -3.23 38.42 18.16
C ARG A 238 -4.51 37.67 17.82
N SER A 239 -4.73 36.54 18.47
CA SER A 239 -5.93 35.71 18.28
C SER A 239 -6.24 34.97 19.56
N ARG A 240 -7.48 34.47 19.68
CA ARG A 240 -7.92 33.62 20.78
C ARG A 240 -7.96 32.16 20.34
N ILE A 241 -7.89 31.25 21.27
CA ILE A 241 -8.03 29.81 21.00
C ILE A 241 -9.37 29.52 20.30
N ILE A 242 -10.46 30.16 20.78
CA ILE A 242 -11.81 30.00 20.22
C ILE A 242 -12.00 30.58 18.81
N ASP A 243 -11.01 31.30 18.27
CA ASP A 243 -11.03 31.78 16.88
C ASP A 243 -10.55 30.66 15.93
N HIS A 244 -10.05 29.54 16.44
CA HIS A 244 -9.61 28.32 15.75
C HIS A 244 -8.55 28.55 14.67
N ALA A 245 -7.86 29.71 14.69
CA ALA A 245 -6.86 30.10 13.70
C ALA A 245 -5.46 29.56 14.04
N TYR A 246 -5.37 28.29 14.40
CA TYR A 246 -4.14 27.62 14.77
C TYR A 246 -4.20 26.11 14.50
N LYS A 247 -3.03 25.47 14.57
CA LYS A 247 -2.88 24.02 14.65
C LYS A 247 -1.91 23.66 15.77
N LEU A 248 -2.12 22.54 16.43
CA LEU A 248 -1.12 21.95 17.32
C LEU A 248 0.09 21.47 16.51
N GLN A 249 1.29 21.59 17.07
CA GLN A 249 2.47 20.93 16.52
C GLN A 249 2.21 19.42 16.37
N TRP A 250 2.72 18.78 15.31
CA TRP A 250 2.47 17.37 15.02
C TRP A 250 2.65 16.44 16.23
N ARG A 251 3.73 16.64 17.01
CA ARG A 251 4.03 15.83 18.19
C ARG A 251 3.02 15.99 19.35
N LEU A 252 2.16 16.98 19.29
CA LEU A 252 1.05 17.23 20.22
C LEU A 252 -0.30 16.94 19.55
N HIS A 253 -0.44 17.23 18.26
CA HIS A 253 -1.65 16.96 17.50
C HIS A 253 -1.99 15.47 17.51
N TRP A 254 -1.02 14.61 17.20
CA TRP A 254 -1.19 13.17 17.19
C TRP A 254 -1.71 12.59 18.51
N PRO A 255 -1.05 12.75 19.67
CA PRO A 255 -1.60 12.26 20.95
C PRO A 255 -2.91 12.94 21.35
N SER A 256 -3.19 14.17 20.90
CA SER A 256 -4.46 14.85 21.19
C SER A 256 -5.64 14.19 20.49
N TRP A 257 -5.55 13.81 19.22
CA TRP A 257 -6.64 13.07 18.59
C TRP A 257 -6.79 11.67 19.18
N GLN A 258 -5.69 11.00 19.53
CA GLN A 258 -5.75 9.72 20.25
C GLN A 258 -6.52 9.85 21.56
N ALA A 259 -6.27 10.94 22.29
CA ALA A 259 -6.98 11.25 23.53
C ALA A 259 -8.44 11.64 23.27
N LEU A 260 -8.72 12.45 22.24
CA LEU A 260 -10.05 12.88 21.85
C LEU A 260 -10.97 11.69 21.52
N PHE A 261 -10.47 10.76 20.73
CA PHE A 261 -11.22 9.57 20.31
C PHE A 261 -11.13 8.39 21.28
N ASN A 262 -10.39 8.53 22.38
CA ASN A 262 -10.12 7.44 23.30
C ASN A 262 -9.52 6.21 22.62
N SER A 263 -8.50 6.44 21.80
CA SER A 263 -7.83 5.41 20.99
C SER A 263 -7.36 4.22 21.83
N SER A 264 -7.66 3.01 21.38
CA SER A 264 -7.18 1.76 21.98
C SER A 264 -5.89 1.27 21.31
N ILE A 265 -5.78 1.46 19.98
CA ILE A 265 -4.64 1.01 19.18
C ILE A 265 -4.49 1.91 17.96
N GLU A 266 -3.24 2.17 17.56
CA GLU A 266 -2.91 2.93 16.35
C GLU A 266 -1.61 2.43 15.72
N GLY A 267 -1.58 2.34 14.38
CA GLY A 267 -0.40 1.99 13.60
C GLY A 267 0.27 3.21 13.01
N SER A 268 1.58 3.13 12.79
CA SER A 268 2.29 4.13 11.99
C SER A 268 3.51 3.56 11.28
N GLY A 269 3.98 4.26 10.27
CA GLY A 269 5.21 3.93 9.57
C GLY A 269 6.42 3.84 10.49
N MET A 270 7.39 3.03 10.13
CA MET A 270 8.59 2.76 10.92
C MET A 270 9.38 4.04 11.29
N ASP A 271 9.35 5.07 10.44
CA ASP A 271 10.00 6.36 10.66
C ASP A 271 9.47 7.09 11.92
N HIS A 272 8.17 6.98 12.22
CA HIS A 272 7.60 7.52 13.46
C HIS A 272 8.00 6.74 14.72
N MET A 273 8.33 5.46 14.57
CA MET A 273 8.64 4.53 15.67
C MET A 273 10.14 4.41 15.97
N THR A 274 11.00 5.10 15.23
CA THR A 274 12.44 5.15 15.49
C THR A 274 12.77 6.02 16.69
N LYS A 275 13.99 5.87 17.22
CA LYS A 275 14.49 6.73 18.32
C LYS A 275 14.45 8.20 17.89
N GLY A 276 13.83 9.05 18.69
CA GLY A 276 13.58 10.45 18.35
C GLY A 276 12.33 10.69 17.49
N GLY A 277 11.64 9.63 17.06
CA GLY A 277 10.39 9.69 16.32
C GLY A 277 9.20 10.18 17.16
N SER A 278 8.10 10.50 16.48
CA SER A 278 6.92 11.10 17.14
C SER A 278 6.16 10.13 18.05
N ALA A 279 6.28 8.81 17.84
CA ALA A 279 5.60 7.82 18.67
C ALA A 279 6.04 7.85 20.14
N THR A 280 7.36 8.02 20.40
CA THR A 280 7.87 8.18 21.76
C THR A 280 7.29 9.42 22.42
N THR A 281 7.17 10.54 21.67
CA THR A 281 6.53 11.77 22.18
C THR A 281 5.07 11.52 22.50
N ALA A 282 4.31 10.86 21.63
CA ALA A 282 2.90 10.57 21.86
C ALA A 282 2.68 9.77 23.15
N VAL A 283 3.48 8.73 23.39
CA VAL A 283 3.43 7.95 24.64
C VAL A 283 3.70 8.80 25.87
N GLU A 284 4.74 9.63 25.84
CA GLU A 284 5.11 10.47 27.00
C GLU A 284 4.10 11.61 27.23
N VAL A 285 3.52 12.17 26.17
CA VAL A 285 2.42 13.15 26.28
C VAL A 285 1.22 12.53 27.00
N HIS A 286 0.79 11.31 26.61
CA HIS A 286 -0.29 10.62 27.30
C HIS A 286 0.01 10.43 28.78
N LYS A 287 1.20 9.90 29.12
CA LYS A 287 1.57 9.56 30.50
C LYS A 287 1.81 10.79 31.38
N LYS A 288 2.67 11.71 30.90
CA LYS A 288 3.18 12.79 31.73
C LYS A 288 2.31 14.06 31.70
N LEU A 289 1.64 14.32 30.58
CA LEU A 289 0.87 15.54 30.41
C LEU A 289 -0.63 15.29 30.54
N LEU A 290 -1.16 14.26 29.88
CA LEU A 290 -2.60 13.99 29.87
C LEU A 290 -3.06 13.02 30.98
N GLY A 291 -2.13 12.45 31.76
CA GLY A 291 -2.43 11.58 32.90
C GLY A 291 -3.22 10.33 32.57
N ARG A 292 -2.99 9.74 31.37
CA ARG A 292 -3.75 8.58 30.87
C ARG A 292 -2.85 7.53 30.19
N ASP A 293 -3.35 6.31 30.11
CA ASP A 293 -2.66 5.26 29.38
C ASP A 293 -2.67 5.54 27.86
N PRO A 294 -1.51 5.43 27.19
CA PRO A 294 -1.43 5.57 25.74
C PRO A 294 -2.16 4.42 25.02
N PRO A 295 -2.56 4.62 23.76
CA PRO A 295 -2.98 3.50 22.91
C PRO A 295 -1.83 2.50 22.71
N ILE A 296 -2.17 1.28 22.30
CA ILE A 296 -1.17 0.33 21.81
C ILE A 296 -0.67 0.87 20.47
N LEU A 297 0.63 1.13 20.38
CA LEU A 297 1.24 1.51 19.11
C LEU A 297 1.87 0.29 18.43
N PHE A 298 1.67 0.17 17.12
CA PHE A 298 2.34 -0.82 16.29
C PHE A 298 2.97 -0.15 15.05
N LYS A 299 4.05 -0.74 14.54
CA LYS A 299 4.78 -0.21 13.39
C LYS A 299 4.64 -1.14 12.19
N TYR A 300 4.78 -0.57 11.01
CA TYR A 300 4.88 -1.32 9.77
C TYR A 300 6.05 -0.83 8.91
N GLY A 301 6.60 -1.80 8.14
CA GLY A 301 7.74 -1.57 7.26
C GLY A 301 7.39 -0.71 6.05
N PHE A 302 8.41 -0.25 5.34
CA PHE A 302 8.23 0.51 4.11
C PHE A 302 7.62 -0.35 3.00
N VAL A 303 6.83 0.31 2.14
CA VAL A 303 6.41 -0.28 0.88
C VAL A 303 7.30 0.30 -0.23
N LEU A 304 7.90 -0.61 -0.98
CA LEU A 304 8.78 -0.33 -2.10
C LEU A 304 8.07 -0.73 -3.39
N ILE A 305 8.43 -0.09 -4.48
CA ILE A 305 8.03 -0.49 -5.83
C ILE A 305 9.31 -0.69 -6.61
N ASN A 306 9.56 -1.94 -7.02
CA ASN A 306 10.81 -2.34 -7.67
C ASN A 306 12.05 -1.88 -6.86
N GLY A 307 12.06 -2.21 -5.56
CA GLY A 307 13.14 -1.90 -4.63
C GLY A 307 13.29 -0.42 -4.25
N LYS A 308 12.44 0.48 -4.74
CA LYS A 308 12.53 1.92 -4.50
C LYS A 308 11.38 2.43 -3.64
N LYS A 309 11.71 3.27 -2.63
CA LYS A 309 10.70 4.01 -1.86
C LYS A 309 10.10 5.11 -2.75
N TYR A 310 8.78 5.29 -2.65
CA TYR A 310 8.08 6.39 -3.32
C TYR A 310 8.65 7.75 -2.88
N SER A 311 8.76 8.68 -3.83
CA SER A 311 9.17 10.06 -3.54
C SER A 311 8.35 11.04 -4.37
N LYS A 312 7.41 11.74 -3.71
CA LYS A 312 6.51 12.70 -4.35
C LYS A 312 7.25 13.85 -5.06
N SER A 313 8.35 14.33 -4.47
CA SER A 313 9.12 15.47 -5.01
C SER A 313 10.04 15.10 -6.15
N LYS A 314 10.37 13.81 -6.32
CA LYS A 314 11.27 13.30 -7.36
C LYS A 314 10.56 12.55 -8.47
N GLY A 315 9.24 12.32 -8.35
CA GLY A 315 8.47 11.48 -9.29
C GLY A 315 8.97 10.04 -9.34
N ILE A 316 9.45 9.50 -8.20
CA ILE A 316 9.95 8.13 -8.13
C ILE A 316 8.86 7.23 -7.56
N GLY A 317 8.57 6.13 -8.28
CA GLY A 317 7.57 5.15 -7.90
C GLY A 317 6.24 5.36 -8.62
N MET A 318 5.22 4.65 -8.18
CA MET A 318 3.85 4.73 -8.70
C MET A 318 2.91 5.16 -7.58
N THR A 319 1.91 5.96 -7.93
CA THR A 319 0.81 6.28 -7.03
C THR A 319 -0.07 5.05 -6.78
N ALA A 320 -0.83 5.05 -5.69
CA ALA A 320 -1.78 3.97 -5.41
C ALA A 320 -2.87 3.88 -6.49
N THR A 321 -3.27 5.02 -7.07
CA THR A 321 -4.22 5.08 -8.19
C THR A 321 -3.66 4.40 -9.44
N GLU A 322 -2.43 4.75 -9.85
CA GLU A 322 -1.79 4.12 -11.01
C GLU A 322 -1.65 2.61 -10.83
N LEU A 323 -1.21 2.18 -9.64
CA LEU A 323 -1.01 0.77 -9.35
C LEU A 323 -2.34 0.00 -9.30
N SER A 324 -3.41 0.61 -8.76
CA SER A 324 -4.75 0.01 -8.73
C SER A 324 -5.44 -0.06 -10.10
N ASN A 325 -4.88 0.56 -11.14
CA ASN A 325 -5.28 0.37 -12.53
C ASN A 325 -4.52 -0.77 -13.24
N LEU A 326 -3.43 -1.26 -12.64
CA LEU A 326 -2.60 -2.34 -13.18
C LEU A 326 -2.82 -3.67 -12.45
N VAL A 327 -3.23 -3.60 -11.20
CA VAL A 327 -3.38 -4.76 -10.31
C VAL A 327 -4.70 -4.62 -9.56
N PRO A 328 -5.55 -5.65 -9.55
CA PRO A 328 -6.79 -5.63 -8.78
C PRO A 328 -6.57 -5.19 -7.34
N PRO A 329 -7.40 -4.28 -6.80
CA PRO A 329 -7.22 -3.72 -5.46
C PRO A 329 -7.17 -4.78 -4.34
N GLU A 330 -7.94 -5.86 -4.45
CA GLU A 330 -7.92 -6.97 -3.50
C GLU A 330 -6.60 -7.75 -3.54
N MET A 331 -5.94 -7.84 -4.69
CA MET A 331 -4.61 -8.43 -4.80
C MET A 331 -3.55 -7.54 -4.16
N LEU A 332 -3.67 -6.21 -4.28
CA LEU A 332 -2.81 -5.26 -3.57
C LEU A 332 -3.00 -5.38 -2.06
N LYS A 333 -4.24 -5.50 -1.58
CA LYS A 333 -4.52 -5.78 -0.16
C LYS A 333 -3.82 -7.06 0.29
N TYR A 334 -4.00 -8.15 -0.45
CA TYR A 334 -3.36 -9.44 -0.15
C TYR A 334 -1.84 -9.32 -0.06
N ALA A 335 -1.22 -8.71 -1.07
CA ALA A 335 0.24 -8.53 -1.12
C ALA A 335 0.79 -7.67 0.05
N LEU A 336 0.01 -6.72 0.56
CA LEU A 336 0.37 -5.91 1.72
C LEU A 336 0.15 -6.64 3.05
N ILE A 337 -0.86 -7.52 3.15
CA ILE A 337 -1.26 -8.18 4.40
C ILE A 337 -0.46 -9.46 4.66
N VAL A 338 -0.16 -10.27 3.64
CA VAL A 338 0.52 -11.58 3.78
C VAL A 338 1.86 -11.51 4.49
N PRO A 339 2.78 -10.58 4.15
CA PRO A 339 4.07 -10.52 4.83
C PRO A 339 3.93 -10.08 6.28
N ASN A 340 4.96 -10.37 7.10
CA ASN A 340 5.02 -9.79 8.44
C ASN A 340 4.91 -8.26 8.34
N ILE A 341 4.10 -7.68 9.24
CA ILE A 341 3.77 -6.25 9.18
C ILE A 341 5.01 -5.34 9.26
N GLU A 342 6.03 -5.73 10.02
CA GLU A 342 7.27 -4.95 10.20
C GLU A 342 8.28 -5.11 9.04
N GLN A 343 8.09 -6.10 8.16
CA GLN A 343 8.94 -6.27 6.99
C GLN A 343 8.64 -5.22 5.93
N ASN A 344 9.70 -4.80 5.22
CA ASN A 344 9.53 -4.03 3.99
C ASN A 344 8.86 -4.92 2.93
N LYS A 345 7.93 -4.36 2.17
CA LYS A 345 7.19 -5.03 1.12
C LYS A 345 7.61 -4.44 -0.22
N ASP A 346 7.98 -5.28 -1.18
CA ASP A 346 8.28 -4.84 -2.54
C ASP A 346 7.16 -5.27 -3.47
N ILE A 347 6.36 -4.32 -3.91
CA ILE A 347 5.23 -4.54 -4.83
C ILE A 347 5.71 -4.11 -6.22
N ASP A 348 6.05 -5.08 -7.04
CA ASP A 348 6.53 -4.83 -8.39
C ASP A 348 5.55 -5.39 -9.42
N PRO A 349 4.84 -4.53 -10.17
CA PRO A 349 3.91 -4.99 -11.19
C PRO A 349 4.61 -5.45 -12.46
N THR A 350 5.95 -5.40 -12.54
CA THR A 350 6.70 -5.72 -13.76
C THR A 350 7.13 -7.19 -13.79
N GLY A 351 7.21 -7.72 -15.00
CA GLY A 351 7.76 -9.04 -15.25
C GLY A 351 7.01 -10.18 -14.56
N ASP A 352 7.77 -11.16 -14.10
CA ASP A 352 7.22 -12.38 -13.51
C ASP A 352 6.61 -12.20 -12.12
N LYS A 353 6.95 -11.14 -11.41
CA LYS A 353 6.47 -10.95 -10.03
C LYS A 353 4.95 -10.84 -9.96
N LEU A 354 4.34 -10.12 -10.90
CA LEU A 354 2.88 -10.04 -10.96
C LEU A 354 2.24 -11.39 -11.29
N ILE A 355 2.83 -12.14 -12.23
CA ILE A 355 2.35 -13.48 -12.58
C ILE A 355 2.43 -14.43 -11.38
N LEU A 356 3.52 -14.37 -10.61
CA LEU A 356 3.68 -15.18 -9.41
C LEU A 356 2.64 -14.82 -8.34
N LEU A 357 2.29 -13.54 -8.22
CA LEU A 357 1.23 -13.10 -7.30
C LEU A 357 -0.14 -13.68 -7.72
N TYR A 358 -0.50 -13.62 -9.00
CA TYR A 358 -1.73 -14.26 -9.50
C TYR A 358 -1.74 -15.76 -9.22
N ASN A 359 -0.66 -16.46 -9.56
CA ASN A 359 -0.55 -17.91 -9.34
C ASN A 359 -0.67 -18.28 -7.85
N ASP A 360 -0.04 -17.51 -6.94
CA ASP A 360 -0.13 -17.77 -5.51
C ASP A 360 -1.57 -17.58 -5.00
N ILE A 361 -2.23 -16.50 -5.41
CA ILE A 361 -3.62 -16.21 -5.03
C ILE A 361 -4.58 -17.27 -5.57
N GLU A 362 -4.44 -17.67 -6.84
CA GLU A 362 -5.25 -18.73 -7.47
C GLU A 362 -5.03 -20.09 -6.81
N ARG A 363 -3.82 -20.38 -6.36
CA ARG A 363 -3.51 -21.58 -5.59
C ARG A 363 -4.17 -21.56 -4.22
N ILE A 364 -3.99 -20.47 -3.48
CA ILE A 364 -4.56 -20.31 -2.13
C ILE A 364 -6.08 -20.31 -2.15
N SER A 365 -6.71 -19.76 -3.18
CA SER A 365 -8.17 -19.75 -3.32
C SER A 365 -8.80 -21.15 -3.37
N LYS A 366 -8.04 -22.17 -3.79
CA LYS A 366 -8.46 -23.56 -3.92
C LYS A 366 -8.23 -24.40 -2.66
N ILE A 367 -7.52 -23.84 -1.68
CA ILE A 367 -7.22 -24.55 -0.41
C ILE A 367 -8.38 -24.30 0.56
N GLU A 368 -9.07 -25.35 0.96
CA GLU A 368 -10.12 -25.28 2.00
C GLU A 368 -9.48 -25.35 3.39
N THR A 369 -8.63 -26.35 3.63
CA THR A 369 -7.92 -26.53 4.90
C THR A 369 -6.42 -26.59 4.62
N PRO A 370 -5.66 -25.55 5.00
CA PRO A 370 -4.22 -25.53 4.76
C PRO A 370 -3.48 -26.40 5.77
N ASP A 371 -2.60 -27.28 5.29
CA ASP A 371 -1.74 -28.15 6.13
C ASP A 371 -0.42 -27.46 6.47
N GLU A 372 0.13 -26.68 5.54
CA GLU A 372 1.41 -26.01 5.76
C GLU A 372 1.22 -24.66 6.46
N ARG A 373 2.10 -24.37 7.42
CA ARG A 373 2.10 -23.12 8.18
C ARG A 373 2.11 -21.85 7.32
N ALA A 374 2.86 -21.87 6.22
CA ALA A 374 2.91 -20.72 5.30
C ALA A 374 1.56 -20.49 4.64
N ASP A 375 0.84 -21.55 4.28
CA ASP A 375 -0.46 -21.50 3.64
C ASP A 375 -1.57 -21.12 4.62
N VAL A 376 -1.47 -21.48 5.90
CA VAL A 376 -2.38 -21.00 6.96
C VAL A 376 -2.40 -19.48 7.00
N LYS A 377 -1.20 -18.84 7.03
CA LYS A 377 -1.10 -17.36 7.04
C LYS A 377 -1.60 -16.73 5.75
N LYS A 378 -1.29 -17.33 4.61
CA LYS A 378 -1.76 -16.86 3.31
C LYS A 378 -3.27 -17.01 3.16
N LYS A 379 -3.84 -18.13 3.64
CA LYS A 379 -5.29 -18.36 3.61
C LYS A 379 -6.02 -17.34 4.47
N LEU A 380 -5.55 -17.07 5.68
CA LEU A 380 -6.10 -16.02 6.53
C LEU A 380 -6.07 -14.64 5.83
N ALA A 381 -4.94 -14.28 5.24
CA ALA A 381 -4.81 -13.02 4.49
C ALA A 381 -5.73 -12.99 3.26
N PHE A 382 -5.90 -14.11 2.56
CA PHE A 382 -6.83 -14.25 1.43
C PHE A 382 -8.29 -14.03 1.89
N ASP A 383 -8.71 -14.66 2.96
CA ASP A 383 -10.07 -14.57 3.48
C ASP A 383 -10.41 -13.15 3.96
N VAL A 384 -9.42 -12.40 4.44
CA VAL A 384 -9.57 -10.99 4.82
C VAL A 384 -9.54 -10.05 3.61
N ALA A 385 -8.57 -10.22 2.71
CA ALA A 385 -8.33 -9.29 1.61
C ALA A 385 -9.25 -9.50 0.41
N ILE A 386 -9.57 -10.76 0.07
CA ILE A 386 -10.18 -11.17 -1.19
C ILE A 386 -11.53 -11.85 -0.95
N LYS A 387 -11.60 -12.79 0.00
CA LYS A 387 -12.73 -13.68 0.31
C LYS A 387 -13.06 -14.64 -0.84
N LYS A 388 -13.34 -14.13 -2.04
CA LYS A 388 -13.66 -14.89 -3.24
C LYS A 388 -13.10 -14.17 -4.46
N LEU A 389 -12.48 -14.93 -5.36
CA LEU A 389 -11.98 -14.39 -6.63
C LEU A 389 -13.12 -13.96 -7.54
N SER A 390 -12.91 -12.85 -8.24
CA SER A 390 -13.79 -12.37 -9.30
C SER A 390 -13.60 -13.11 -10.62
N TRP A 391 -12.65 -14.07 -10.69
CA TRP A 391 -12.37 -14.90 -11.85
C TRP A 391 -12.20 -16.37 -11.43
N LYS A 392 -12.42 -17.31 -12.36
CA LYS A 392 -12.29 -18.77 -12.16
C LYS A 392 -11.16 -19.37 -12.98
N SER A 393 -11.00 -18.88 -14.20
CA SER A 393 -9.95 -19.32 -15.11
C SER A 393 -8.60 -18.73 -14.74
N SER A 394 -7.52 -19.46 -15.00
CA SER A 394 -6.17 -18.96 -14.69
C SER A 394 -5.86 -17.66 -15.44
N PHE A 395 -5.29 -16.68 -14.74
CA PHE A 395 -4.80 -15.43 -15.33
C PHE A 395 -3.91 -15.69 -16.56
N LEU A 396 -3.02 -16.70 -16.46
CA LEU A 396 -2.14 -17.06 -17.57
C LEU A 396 -2.90 -17.62 -18.77
N ASP A 397 -4.01 -18.32 -18.57
CA ASP A 397 -4.84 -18.81 -19.69
C ASP A 397 -5.57 -17.66 -20.38
N ILE A 398 -6.11 -16.72 -19.60
CA ILE A 398 -6.76 -15.52 -20.13
C ILE A 398 -5.73 -14.68 -20.91
N LEU A 399 -4.56 -14.41 -20.32
CA LEU A 399 -3.49 -13.64 -20.95
C LEU A 399 -3.01 -14.29 -22.25
N LEU A 400 -2.76 -15.60 -22.24
CA LEU A 400 -2.28 -16.34 -23.41
C LEU A 400 -3.29 -16.29 -24.57
N ASN A 401 -4.55 -16.57 -24.28
CA ASN A 401 -5.60 -16.55 -25.29
C ASN A 401 -5.82 -15.14 -25.84
N TYR A 402 -5.74 -14.09 -24.98
CA TYR A 402 -5.80 -12.71 -25.47
C TYR A 402 -4.63 -12.37 -26.41
N GLN A 403 -3.40 -12.79 -26.10
CA GLN A 403 -2.26 -12.58 -26.99
C GLN A 403 -2.43 -13.28 -28.35
N ILE A 404 -3.14 -14.41 -28.37
CA ILE A 404 -3.39 -15.20 -29.60
C ILE A 404 -4.50 -14.58 -30.45
N TYR A 405 -5.62 -14.21 -29.82
CA TYR A 405 -6.86 -13.89 -30.54
C TYR A 405 -7.16 -12.40 -30.59
N ARG A 406 -6.69 -11.59 -29.62
CA ARG A 406 -6.97 -10.14 -29.50
C ARG A 406 -8.48 -9.81 -29.49
N ASP A 407 -9.27 -10.71 -28.95
CA ASP A 407 -10.74 -10.68 -28.93
C ASP A 407 -11.23 -11.22 -27.59
N TRP A 408 -11.77 -10.37 -26.75
CA TRP A 408 -12.20 -10.73 -25.39
C TRP A 408 -13.43 -11.64 -25.36
N ASP A 409 -14.37 -11.50 -26.32
CA ASP A 409 -15.53 -12.39 -26.40
C ASP A 409 -15.06 -13.82 -26.72
N LYS A 410 -14.17 -13.96 -27.69
CA LYS A 410 -13.56 -15.25 -28.02
C LYS A 410 -12.75 -15.84 -26.87
N VAL A 411 -12.00 -15.02 -26.14
CA VAL A 411 -11.28 -15.48 -24.94
C VAL A 411 -12.26 -15.98 -23.90
N SER A 412 -13.36 -15.26 -23.65
CA SER A 412 -14.40 -15.64 -22.70
C SER A 412 -15.01 -17.01 -23.03
N ASP A 413 -15.30 -17.25 -24.31
CA ASP A 413 -15.84 -18.54 -24.79
C ASP A 413 -14.83 -19.68 -24.62
N LEU A 414 -13.55 -19.44 -24.95
CA LEU A 414 -12.50 -20.45 -24.87
C LEU A 414 -12.16 -20.86 -23.44
N VAL A 415 -12.12 -19.92 -22.50
CA VAL A 415 -11.78 -20.20 -21.10
C VAL A 415 -13.01 -20.54 -20.24
N GLY A 416 -14.22 -20.27 -20.73
CA GLY A 416 -15.47 -20.56 -20.02
C GLY A 416 -15.70 -19.70 -18.77
N ASP A 417 -15.17 -18.47 -18.75
CA ASP A 417 -15.23 -17.55 -17.60
C ASP A 417 -15.46 -16.10 -18.06
N ARG A 418 -16.66 -15.81 -18.54
CA ARG A 418 -16.99 -14.49 -19.09
C ARG A 418 -16.80 -13.36 -18.09
N ASP A 419 -17.31 -13.53 -16.86
CA ASP A 419 -17.22 -12.50 -15.83
C ASP A 419 -15.77 -12.25 -15.41
N GLY A 420 -14.99 -13.31 -15.22
CA GLY A 420 -13.56 -13.22 -14.89
C GLY A 420 -12.73 -12.56 -15.98
N VAL A 421 -13.03 -12.87 -17.26
CA VAL A 421 -12.35 -12.24 -18.40
C VAL A 421 -12.68 -10.75 -18.47
N ILE A 422 -13.95 -10.37 -18.35
CA ILE A 422 -14.36 -8.95 -18.33
C ILE A 422 -13.67 -8.23 -17.16
N TYR A 423 -13.63 -8.85 -15.99
CA TYR A 423 -13.00 -8.27 -14.81
C TYR A 423 -11.49 -8.04 -15.02
N LEU A 424 -10.77 -9.00 -15.59
CA LEU A 424 -9.32 -8.93 -15.76
C LEU A 424 -8.87 -8.19 -17.02
N SER A 425 -9.74 -8.01 -18.01
CA SER A 425 -9.39 -7.49 -19.33
C SER A 425 -8.67 -6.14 -19.27
N HIS A 426 -9.22 -5.17 -18.54
CA HIS A 426 -8.64 -3.84 -18.43
C HIS A 426 -7.29 -3.83 -17.68
N TYR A 427 -7.08 -4.70 -16.69
CA TYR A 427 -5.79 -4.85 -16.01
C TYR A 427 -4.73 -5.44 -16.95
N ILE A 428 -5.11 -6.45 -17.72
CA ILE A 428 -4.21 -7.09 -18.72
C ILE A 428 -3.82 -6.08 -19.79
N GLU A 429 -4.79 -5.33 -20.34
CA GLU A 429 -4.51 -4.30 -21.36
C GLU A 429 -3.61 -3.19 -20.80
N ALA A 430 -3.90 -2.68 -19.61
CA ALA A 430 -3.08 -1.67 -18.95
C ALA A 430 -1.65 -2.18 -18.71
N TRP A 431 -1.49 -3.42 -18.24
CA TRP A 431 -0.19 -4.03 -17.99
C TRP A 431 0.63 -4.24 -19.26
N LEU A 432 -0.02 -4.73 -20.33
CA LEU A 432 0.61 -4.90 -21.65
C LEU A 432 0.99 -3.56 -22.29
N SER A 433 0.11 -2.56 -22.21
CA SER A 433 0.35 -1.22 -22.80
C SER A 433 1.51 -0.48 -22.14
N LYS A 434 1.75 -0.72 -20.85
CA LYS A 434 2.90 -0.18 -20.11
C LYS A 434 4.21 -0.91 -20.42
N GLY A 435 4.18 -2.01 -21.17
CA GLY A 435 5.36 -2.84 -21.41
C GLY A 435 5.86 -3.58 -20.17
N PHE A 436 5.01 -3.83 -19.18
CA PHE A 436 5.37 -4.48 -17.92
C PHE A 436 5.35 -5.99 -18.00
N ALA A 437 4.66 -6.56 -19.01
CA ALA A 437 4.64 -8.00 -19.24
C ALA A 437 6.03 -8.52 -19.63
N PRO A 438 6.43 -9.72 -19.15
CA PRO A 438 7.62 -10.38 -19.64
C PRO A 438 7.57 -10.52 -21.17
N GLU A 439 8.71 -10.40 -21.84
CA GLU A 439 8.78 -10.41 -23.31
C GLU A 439 8.12 -11.64 -23.92
N ARG A 440 8.22 -12.81 -23.24
CA ARG A 440 7.59 -14.06 -23.67
C ARG A 440 6.06 -14.03 -23.72
N TYR A 441 5.41 -13.08 -23.01
CA TYR A 441 3.96 -12.86 -23.04
C TYR A 441 3.55 -11.63 -23.86
N ASN A 442 4.49 -10.97 -24.51
CA ASN A 442 4.21 -9.85 -25.41
C ASN A 442 4.46 -10.29 -26.86
N PHE A 443 3.52 -11.00 -27.45
CA PHE A 443 3.62 -11.54 -28.80
C PHE A 443 2.29 -11.41 -29.54
N SER A 444 2.35 -11.69 -30.85
CA SER A 444 1.18 -11.95 -31.69
C SER A 444 1.44 -13.19 -32.52
N VAL A 445 0.39 -13.97 -32.79
CA VAL A 445 0.50 -15.13 -33.71
C VAL A 445 0.72 -14.59 -35.10
N LYS A 446 1.88 -14.92 -35.65
CA LYS A 446 2.31 -14.47 -36.99
C LYS A 446 3.04 -15.58 -37.70
N GLN A 447 2.49 -15.99 -38.83
CA GLN A 447 3.12 -16.97 -39.73
C GLN A 447 4.39 -16.37 -40.32
N SER A 448 5.54 -17.05 -40.15
CA SER A 448 6.83 -16.57 -40.62
C SER A 448 7.64 -17.67 -41.26
N LYS A 449 8.47 -17.35 -42.28
CA LYS A 449 9.43 -18.27 -42.86
C LYS A 449 10.60 -18.49 -41.89
N ILE A 450 11.11 -19.72 -41.88
CA ILE A 450 12.31 -20.10 -41.14
C ILE A 450 13.38 -20.59 -42.10
N VAL A 451 14.63 -20.56 -41.66
CA VAL A 451 15.79 -21.00 -42.50
C VAL A 451 16.59 -22.10 -41.82
N THR A 452 16.23 -22.51 -40.59
CA THR A 452 16.94 -23.52 -39.81
C THR A 452 16.02 -24.66 -39.41
N ASN A 453 16.57 -25.87 -39.25
CA ASN A 453 15.87 -27.06 -38.77
C ASN A 453 14.62 -27.44 -39.58
N LEU A 454 14.61 -27.15 -40.88
CA LEU A 454 13.44 -27.34 -41.76
C LEU A 454 12.87 -28.77 -41.71
N ASP A 455 13.74 -29.78 -41.74
CA ASP A 455 13.32 -31.20 -41.74
C ASP A 455 12.73 -31.61 -40.38
N ALA A 456 13.29 -31.12 -39.28
CA ALA A 456 12.73 -31.37 -37.96
C ALA A 456 11.35 -30.70 -37.78
N VAL A 457 11.16 -29.50 -38.32
CA VAL A 457 9.86 -28.81 -38.30
C VAL A 457 8.83 -29.52 -39.18
N ARG A 458 9.22 -30.02 -40.38
CA ARG A 458 8.36 -30.86 -41.23
C ARG A 458 7.96 -32.15 -40.51
N LEU A 459 8.91 -32.81 -39.85
CA LEU A 459 8.66 -34.04 -39.10
C LEU A 459 7.69 -33.77 -37.94
N LEU A 460 7.86 -32.66 -37.20
CA LEU A 460 6.90 -32.29 -36.15
C LEU A 460 5.50 -32.05 -36.75
N ALA A 461 5.39 -31.26 -37.80
CA ALA A 461 4.11 -30.97 -38.45
C ALA A 461 3.37 -32.24 -38.87
N SER A 462 4.10 -33.26 -39.39
CA SER A 462 3.51 -34.54 -39.78
C SER A 462 3.04 -35.37 -38.58
N ASN A 463 3.72 -35.29 -37.44
CA ASN A 463 3.43 -36.08 -36.24
C ASN A 463 2.36 -35.47 -35.32
N LEU A 464 2.10 -34.16 -35.40
CA LEU A 464 1.04 -33.52 -34.66
C LEU A 464 -0.34 -34.05 -35.06
N LYS A 465 -1.15 -34.48 -34.07
CA LYS A 465 -2.51 -35.05 -34.28
C LYS A 465 -3.53 -34.22 -33.50
N GLU A 466 -4.70 -34.01 -34.08
CA GLU A 466 -5.81 -33.35 -33.35
C GLU A 466 -6.13 -34.09 -32.07
N GLY A 467 -6.43 -33.34 -30.99
CA GLY A 467 -6.67 -33.90 -29.67
C GLY A 467 -5.43 -34.04 -28.78
N MET A 468 -4.22 -33.81 -29.29
CA MET A 468 -3.02 -33.75 -28.42
C MET A 468 -3.11 -32.58 -27.44
N GLY A 469 -2.85 -32.88 -26.16
CA GLY A 469 -2.75 -31.88 -25.10
C GLY A 469 -1.36 -31.22 -25.02
N GLU A 470 -1.23 -30.26 -24.09
CA GLU A 470 0.04 -29.53 -23.85
C GLU A 470 1.23 -30.46 -23.62
N VAL A 471 1.04 -31.50 -22.79
CA VAL A 471 2.10 -32.48 -22.44
C VAL A 471 2.49 -33.34 -23.62
N ASP A 472 1.50 -33.80 -24.40
CA ASP A 472 1.75 -34.64 -25.58
C ASP A 472 2.55 -33.88 -26.63
N VAL A 473 2.17 -32.63 -26.90
CA VAL A 473 2.89 -31.75 -27.83
C VAL A 473 4.31 -31.48 -27.33
N HIS A 474 4.48 -31.21 -26.02
CA HIS A 474 5.80 -30.99 -25.45
C HIS A 474 6.72 -32.21 -25.64
N ASN A 475 6.24 -33.40 -25.30
CA ASN A 475 6.99 -34.63 -25.44
C ASN A 475 7.32 -34.94 -26.92
N MET A 476 6.37 -34.70 -27.83
CA MET A 476 6.55 -34.85 -29.26
C MET A 476 7.69 -33.97 -29.80
N ILE A 477 7.84 -32.74 -29.31
CA ILE A 477 8.93 -31.84 -29.72
C ILE A 477 10.30 -32.45 -29.36
N TYR A 478 10.44 -33.02 -28.15
CA TYR A 478 11.69 -33.69 -27.74
C TYR A 478 11.97 -34.94 -28.51
N GLU A 479 10.95 -35.76 -28.81
CA GLU A 479 11.07 -36.96 -29.65
C GLU A 479 11.54 -36.61 -31.06
N VAL A 480 10.91 -35.59 -31.66
CA VAL A 480 11.31 -35.10 -32.99
C VAL A 480 12.73 -34.55 -33.00
N ALA A 481 13.11 -33.79 -31.95
CA ALA A 481 14.48 -33.27 -31.82
C ALA A 481 15.52 -34.40 -31.79
N GLY A 482 15.24 -35.47 -31.04
CA GLY A 482 16.09 -36.68 -30.98
C GLY A 482 16.19 -37.39 -32.32
N ASN A 483 15.05 -37.64 -33.00
CA ASN A 483 14.97 -38.31 -34.29
C ASN A 483 15.69 -37.53 -35.40
N ALA A 484 15.56 -36.21 -35.40
CA ALA A 484 16.20 -35.31 -36.34
C ALA A 484 17.66 -34.97 -36.00
N LYS A 485 18.18 -35.42 -34.84
CA LYS A 485 19.51 -35.12 -34.31
C LYS A 485 19.76 -33.61 -34.18
N VAL A 486 18.74 -32.85 -33.77
CA VAL A 486 18.78 -31.41 -33.52
C VAL A 486 18.71 -31.17 -32.00
N ARG A 487 19.44 -30.18 -31.51
CA ARG A 487 19.31 -29.81 -30.08
C ARG A 487 17.90 -29.29 -29.81
N PRO A 488 17.24 -29.75 -28.74
CA PRO A 488 15.88 -29.29 -28.42
C PRO A 488 15.72 -27.78 -28.44
N GLU A 489 16.67 -27.02 -27.85
CA GLU A 489 16.63 -25.57 -27.78
C GLU A 489 16.58 -24.91 -29.18
N GLU A 490 17.29 -25.48 -30.16
CA GLU A 490 17.30 -24.99 -31.55
C GLU A 490 15.97 -25.27 -32.26
N LEU A 491 15.37 -26.43 -32.01
CA LEU A 491 14.04 -26.75 -32.53
C LEU A 491 12.98 -25.83 -31.89
N PHE A 492 13.01 -25.62 -30.57
CA PHE A 492 12.11 -24.67 -29.89
C PHE A 492 12.21 -23.28 -30.51
N LYS A 493 13.42 -22.79 -30.74
CA LYS A 493 13.66 -21.48 -31.38
C LYS A 493 13.05 -21.40 -32.77
N SER A 494 13.26 -22.44 -33.62
CA SER A 494 12.67 -22.49 -34.95
C SER A 494 11.14 -22.49 -34.93
N LEU A 495 10.53 -23.22 -33.98
CA LEU A 495 9.09 -23.25 -33.80
C LEU A 495 8.51 -21.91 -33.32
N TYR A 496 9.16 -21.24 -32.36
CA TYR A 496 8.73 -19.91 -31.97
C TYR A 496 8.82 -18.90 -33.12
N ASN A 497 9.91 -18.96 -33.91
CA ASN A 497 10.05 -18.13 -35.11
C ASN A 497 8.94 -18.38 -36.12
N ALA A 498 8.60 -19.65 -36.35
CA ALA A 498 7.53 -20.04 -37.27
C ALA A 498 6.15 -19.54 -36.87
N ILE A 499 5.86 -19.52 -35.57
CA ILE A 499 4.50 -19.30 -35.01
C ILE A 499 4.28 -17.86 -34.54
N ILE A 500 5.31 -17.22 -33.98
CA ILE A 500 5.19 -15.88 -33.38
C ILE A 500 6.29 -14.91 -33.84
N GLY A 501 7.21 -15.32 -34.69
CA GLY A 501 8.30 -14.48 -35.21
C GLY A 501 9.33 -14.05 -34.16
N LYS A 502 9.53 -14.84 -33.10
CA LYS A 502 10.46 -14.59 -32.00
C LYS A 502 11.32 -15.81 -31.71
N ASP A 503 12.44 -15.59 -31.00
CA ASP A 503 13.33 -16.67 -30.57
C ASP A 503 12.82 -17.45 -29.34
N SER A 504 11.89 -16.88 -28.60
CA SER A 504 11.30 -17.44 -27.37
C SER A 504 9.88 -16.92 -27.14
N GLY A 505 9.12 -17.64 -26.30
CA GLY A 505 7.73 -17.29 -25.99
C GLY A 505 7.21 -18.03 -24.74
N PRO A 506 5.89 -18.12 -24.56
CA PRO A 506 5.28 -18.92 -23.52
C PRO A 506 5.56 -20.42 -23.75
N LYS A 507 5.25 -21.28 -22.78
CA LYS A 507 5.43 -22.72 -22.93
C LYS A 507 4.85 -23.21 -24.27
N LEU A 508 5.70 -23.74 -25.13
CA LEU A 508 5.35 -24.00 -26.55
C LEU A 508 4.22 -25.03 -26.70
N GLY A 509 4.21 -26.09 -25.87
CA GLY A 509 3.10 -27.04 -25.85
C GLY A 509 1.75 -26.39 -25.59
N LYS A 510 1.72 -25.49 -24.60
CA LYS A 510 0.53 -24.71 -24.23
C LYS A 510 0.13 -23.72 -25.35
N LEU A 511 1.11 -23.05 -25.96
CA LEU A 511 0.88 -22.13 -27.09
C LEU A 511 0.26 -22.87 -28.27
N ILE A 512 0.83 -24.01 -28.65
CA ILE A 512 0.35 -24.84 -29.78
C ILE A 512 -1.06 -25.38 -29.52
N ALA A 513 -1.31 -25.89 -28.31
CA ALA A 513 -2.64 -26.38 -27.92
C ALA A 513 -3.69 -25.25 -27.95
N ALA A 514 -3.35 -24.06 -27.47
CA ALA A 514 -4.26 -22.90 -27.47
C ALA A 514 -4.54 -22.34 -28.88
N ILE A 515 -3.57 -22.33 -29.78
CA ILE A 515 -3.77 -21.93 -31.19
C ILE A 515 -4.61 -22.97 -31.94
N GLY A 516 -4.48 -24.23 -31.57
CA GLY A 516 -5.09 -25.37 -32.20
C GLY A 516 -4.15 -26.08 -33.19
N ILE A 517 -4.06 -27.40 -33.04
CA ILE A 517 -3.11 -28.26 -33.78
C ILE A 517 -3.24 -28.07 -35.30
N LYS A 518 -4.47 -28.06 -35.84
CA LYS A 518 -4.69 -27.90 -37.29
C LYS A 518 -4.06 -26.61 -37.81
N LYS A 519 -4.35 -25.48 -37.14
CA LYS A 519 -3.81 -24.17 -37.54
C LYS A 519 -2.29 -24.10 -37.42
N VAL A 520 -1.72 -24.71 -36.38
CA VAL A 520 -0.26 -24.75 -36.20
C VAL A 520 0.40 -25.61 -37.30
N LYS A 521 -0.19 -26.76 -37.69
CA LYS A 521 0.33 -27.54 -38.82
C LYS A 521 0.40 -26.71 -40.09
N GLU A 522 -0.66 -26.00 -40.46
CA GLU A 522 -0.69 -25.12 -41.63
C GLU A 522 0.40 -24.03 -41.52
N MET A 523 0.63 -23.47 -40.34
CA MET A 523 1.68 -22.47 -40.10
C MET A 523 3.08 -23.07 -40.27
N LEU A 524 3.33 -24.26 -39.72
CA LEU A 524 4.62 -24.95 -39.83
C LEU A 524 4.92 -25.38 -41.28
N GLU A 525 3.93 -25.92 -41.98
CA GLU A 525 4.04 -26.25 -43.40
C GLU A 525 4.37 -25.01 -44.25
N PHE A 526 3.69 -23.90 -44.03
CA PHE A 526 4.03 -22.63 -44.66
C PHE A 526 5.46 -22.18 -44.33
N SER A 527 5.91 -22.36 -43.10
CA SER A 527 7.19 -21.82 -42.62
C SER A 527 8.40 -22.52 -43.26
N VAL A 528 8.26 -23.78 -43.70
CA VAL A 528 9.32 -24.62 -44.28
C VAL A 528 9.26 -24.74 -45.80
N ASN A 529 8.19 -24.30 -46.44
CA ASN A 529 8.02 -24.23 -47.90
C ASN A 529 8.38 -22.84 -48.43
#